data_a4f852ad1b747e163e7c0617f8f55df9
#
_entry.id   a4f852ad1b747e163e7c0617f8f55df9
#
_cell.length_a   1.000
_cell.length_b   1.000
_cell.length_c   1.000
_cell.angle_alpha   90.00
_cell.angle_beta   90.00
_cell.angle_gamma   90.00
#
_symmetry.space_group_name_H-M   'P 1'
#
loop_
_entity.id
_entity.type
_entity.pdbx_description
1 polymer ?
#
loop_
_entity_poly.entity_id
_entity_poly.type
_entity_poly.pdbx_seq_one_letter_code
_entity_poly.pdbx_strand_id
1 'polypeptide(L)' 'MLEAVIVDDETKALQSLTWELTNFSDEIKVVASFTNPLEALAYLDNS' A
#
# COMPACT_ATOMS: atom_id res chain seq x y z
N MET A 1 11.22 -8.95 -6.78
CA MET A 1 10.61 -7.91 -5.93
C MET A 1 9.10 -8.07 -5.92
N LEU A 2 8.51 -8.03 -4.75
CA LEU A 2 7.06 -8.08 -4.61
C LEU A 2 6.48 -6.68 -4.63
N GLU A 3 5.42 -6.50 -5.38
CA GLU A 3 4.67 -5.25 -5.36
C GLU A 3 3.52 -5.36 -4.39
N ALA A 4 3.33 -4.35 -3.56
CA ALA A 4 2.33 -4.35 -2.52
C ALA A 4 1.35 -3.19 -2.66
N VAL A 5 0.09 -3.46 -2.41
CA VAL A 5 -0.95 -2.44 -2.29
C VAL A 5 -1.42 -2.44 -0.84
N ILE A 6 -1.46 -1.27 -0.22
CA ILE A 6 -1.83 -1.15 1.19
C ILE A 6 -3.17 -0.44 1.30
N VAL A 7 -4.02 -0.95 2.17
CA VAL A 7 -5.32 -0.34 2.43
C VAL A 7 -5.51 -0.20 3.94
N ASP A 8 -5.80 1.01 4.41
CA ASP A 8 -6.10 1.27 5.81
C ASP A 8 -6.90 2.57 5.88
N ASP A 9 -7.93 2.59 6.69
CA ASP A 9 -8.77 3.77 6.83
C ASP A 9 -8.10 4.90 7.65
N GLU A 10 -6.96 4.63 8.26
CA GLU A 10 -6.19 5.65 8.97
C GLU A 10 -4.96 6.07 8.18
N THR A 11 -4.90 7.35 7.82
CA THR A 11 -3.80 7.90 7.02
C THR A 11 -2.44 7.73 7.72
N LYS A 12 -2.41 7.94 9.04
CA LYS A 12 -1.16 7.80 9.79
C LYS A 12 -0.65 6.36 9.78
N ALA A 13 -1.55 5.39 9.88
CA ALA A 13 -1.18 3.99 9.82
C ALA A 13 -0.61 3.64 8.44
N LEU A 14 -1.22 4.15 7.38
CA LEU A 14 -0.70 3.97 6.02
C LEU A 14 0.70 4.53 5.86
N GLN A 15 0.92 5.73 6.37
CA GLN A 15 2.24 6.38 6.27
C GLN A 15 3.30 5.57 7.01
N SER A 16 2.99 5.12 8.22
CA SER A 16 3.92 4.32 9.01
C SER A 16 4.24 3.00 8.35
N LEU A 17 3.23 2.30 7.85
CA LEU A 17 3.41 1.01 7.20
C LEU A 17 4.21 1.15 5.91
N THR A 18 3.90 2.16 5.11
CA THR A 18 4.63 2.45 3.88
C THR A 18 6.10 2.71 4.18
N TRP A 19 6.36 3.52 5.20
CA TRP A 19 7.72 3.84 5.60
C TRP A 19 8.48 2.59 6.05
N GLU A 20 7.84 1.75 6.88
CA GLU A 20 8.47 0.53 7.36
C GLU A 20 8.79 -0.44 6.23
N LEU A 21 7.85 -0.67 5.34
CA LEU A 21 8.07 -1.58 4.22
C LEU A 21 9.16 -1.05 3.28
N THR A 22 9.20 0.26 3.06
CA THR A 22 10.20 0.86 2.18
C THR A 22 11.60 0.77 2.79
N ASN A 23 11.72 0.94 4.11
CA ASN A 23 13.01 1.05 4.77
C ASN A 23 13.54 -0.27 5.34
N PHE A 24 12.68 -1.24 5.58
CA PHE A 24 13.10 -2.50 6.20
C PHE A 24 12.97 -3.71 5.29
N SER A 25 12.54 -3.53 4.07
CA SER A 25 12.46 -4.64 3.13
C SER A 25 12.89 -4.20 1.73
N ASP A 26 13.93 -4.85 1.22
CA ASP A 26 14.40 -4.61 -0.14
C ASP A 26 13.58 -5.41 -1.17
N GLU A 27 12.75 -6.32 -0.71
CA GLU A 27 12.02 -7.23 -1.59
C GLU A 27 10.59 -6.78 -1.85
N ILE A 28 10.14 -5.73 -1.16
CA ILE A 28 8.77 -5.25 -1.28
C ILE A 28 8.78 -3.80 -1.77
N LYS A 29 7.98 -3.54 -2.79
CA LYS A 29 7.77 -2.20 -3.30
C LYS A 29 6.29 -1.84 -3.12
N VAL A 30 6.03 -0.77 -2.39
CA VAL A 30 4.66 -0.26 -2.23
C VAL A 30 4.33 0.56 -3.49
N VAL A 31 3.43 0.06 -4.32
CA VAL A 31 3.06 0.70 -5.58
C VAL A 31 1.84 1.58 -5.46
N ALA A 32 1.02 1.36 -4.44
CA ALA A 32 -0.17 2.19 -4.20
C ALA A 32 -0.63 2.02 -2.76
N SER A 33 -1.28 3.04 -2.21
CA SER A 33 -1.89 2.98 -0.90
C SER A 33 -3.23 3.71 -0.93
N PHE A 34 -4.21 3.19 -0.21
CA PHE A 34 -5.57 3.71 -0.21
C PHE A 34 -6.14 3.73 1.19
N THR A 35 -6.95 4.76 1.47
CA THR A 35 -7.74 4.79 2.71
C THR A 35 -9.12 4.19 2.52
N ASN A 36 -9.56 4.02 1.28
CA ASN A 36 -10.87 3.48 0.95
C ASN A 36 -10.72 2.14 0.23
N PRO A 37 -11.27 1.03 0.79
CA PRO A 37 -11.15 -0.29 0.16
C PRO A 37 -11.75 -0.35 -1.25
N LEU A 38 -12.78 0.44 -1.54
CA LEU A 38 -13.39 0.44 -2.86
C LEU A 38 -12.46 1.01 -3.92
N GLU A 39 -11.64 2.00 -3.54
CA GLU A 39 -10.63 2.55 -4.44
C GLU A 39 -9.53 1.52 -4.72
N ALA A 40 -9.16 0.75 -3.70
CA ALA A 40 -8.17 -0.30 -3.86
C ALA A 40 -8.68 -1.39 -4.82
N LEU A 41 -9.95 -1.79 -4.68
CA LEU A 41 -10.55 -2.76 -5.57
C LEU A 41 -10.57 -2.26 -7.01
N ALA A 42 -10.92 -1.00 -7.21
CA ALA A 42 -10.92 -0.39 -8.55
C ALA A 42 -9.53 -0.39 -9.16
N TYR A 43 -8.53 -0.10 -8.37
CA TYR A 43 -7.14 -0.12 -8.81
C TYR A 43 -6.72 -1.52 -9.25
N LEU A 44 -7.03 -2.53 -8.44
CA LEU A 44 -6.67 -3.91 -8.76
C LEU A 44 -7.43 -4.44 -9.98
N ASP A 45 -8.68 -4.02 -10.13
CA ASP A 45 -9.53 -4.44 -11.23
C ASP A 45 -9.04 -3.92 -12.58
N ASN A 46 -8.36 -2.78 -12.58
CA ASN A 46 -7.88 -2.14 -13.79
C ASN A 46 -6.40 -2.40 -14.10
N SER A 47 -5.76 -3.21 -13.31
CA SER A 47 -4.33 -3.48 -13.49
C SER A 47 -4.02 -4.77 -14.25
#